data_d7eb45460fe994dc64b2bf4b3c03044a
#
_entry.id   d7eb45460fe994dc64b2bf4b3c03044a
#
_cell.length_a   1.000
_cell.length_b   1.000
_cell.length_c   1.000
_cell.angle_alpha   90.00
_cell.angle_beta   90.00
_cell.angle_gamma   90.00
#
_symmetry.space_group_name_H-M   'P 1'
#
loop_
_entity.id
_entity.type
_entity.pdbx_description
1 polymer ?
#
loop_
_entity_poly.entity_id
_entity_poly.type
_entity_poly.pdbx_seq_one_letter_code
_entity_poly.pdbx_strand_id
1 'polypeptide(L)'
;MNGPLPRPIDILPHRDPFLFVDELTRLEPGQSAAGTWRLSGDEFFFPGHFPGRPTLPGVLMCEAIAQVGAIAVLTDQRFAGKLPLFGGLDRARFRRQVVPGDTLWLEVELGRMSSRAGKGSGQALIGGADGDLACSCDLLFVVVDG
;
A
#
# COMPACT_ATOMS: atom_id res chain seq x y z
N MET A 1 10.30 -0.99 16.95
CA MET A 1 11.36 -1.69 16.23
C MET A 1 12.60 -0.83 16.21
N ASN A 2 13.70 -1.39 16.65
CA ASN A 2 14.97 -0.68 16.72
C ASN A 2 15.82 -1.06 15.52
N GLY A 3 16.37 -0.08 14.82
CA GLY A 3 17.21 -0.30 13.66
C GLY A 3 16.57 0.23 12.37
N PRO A 4 17.30 0.15 11.25
CA PRO A 4 16.80 0.65 9.98
C PRO A 4 15.62 -0.17 9.48
N LEU A 5 14.68 0.51 8.85
CA LEU A 5 13.54 -0.15 8.23
C LEU A 5 13.99 -0.84 6.94
N PRO A 6 13.39 -1.99 6.60
CA PRO A 6 13.70 -2.64 5.33
C PRO A 6 13.19 -1.82 4.15
N ARG A 7 13.77 -2.05 2.98
CA ARG A 7 13.26 -1.46 1.76
C ARG A 7 12.05 -2.26 1.27
N PRO A 8 11.02 -1.60 0.74
CA PRO A 8 9.86 -2.31 0.21
C PRO A 8 10.22 -3.39 -0.81
N ILE A 9 11.17 -3.10 -1.69
CA ILE A 9 11.57 -4.05 -2.74
C ILE A 9 12.20 -5.33 -2.17
N ASP A 10 12.74 -5.28 -0.96
CA ASP A 10 13.34 -6.46 -0.32
C ASP A 10 12.29 -7.35 0.34
N ILE A 11 11.09 -6.84 0.57
CA ILE A 11 9.98 -7.57 1.20
C ILE A 11 8.94 -8.02 0.17
N LEU A 12 8.52 -7.07 -0.70
CA LEU A 12 7.46 -7.31 -1.67
C LEU A 12 7.98 -8.08 -2.89
N PRO A 13 7.18 -8.99 -3.47
CA PRO A 13 7.52 -9.60 -4.75
C PRO A 13 7.30 -8.65 -5.93
N HIS A 14 6.57 -7.57 -5.73
CA HIS A 14 6.25 -6.58 -6.76
C HIS A 14 7.52 -5.95 -7.33
N ARG A 15 7.48 -5.60 -8.61
CA ARG A 15 8.59 -4.92 -9.30
C ARG A 15 8.05 -3.82 -10.18
N ASP A 16 8.90 -2.84 -10.47
CA ASP A 16 8.59 -1.81 -11.44
C ASP A 16 8.04 -2.43 -12.74
N PRO A 17 6.96 -1.94 -13.31
CA PRO A 17 6.28 -0.68 -12.98
C PRO A 17 5.14 -0.79 -11.95
N PHE A 18 5.04 -1.88 -11.22
CA PHE A 18 3.93 -2.15 -10.29
C PHE A 18 4.35 -2.18 -8.82
N LEU A 19 5.44 -1.52 -8.47
CA LEU A 19 5.86 -1.32 -7.08
C LEU A 19 5.51 0.11 -6.69
N PHE A 20 4.58 0.27 -5.74
CA PHE A 20 3.96 1.55 -5.42
C PHE A 20 4.27 2.04 -4.00
N VAL A 21 5.32 1.54 -3.40
CA VAL A 21 5.81 2.01 -2.10
C VAL A 21 7.29 2.31 -2.25
N ASP A 22 7.66 3.57 -2.03
CA ASP A 22 9.06 3.98 -2.17
C ASP A 22 9.87 3.66 -0.93
N GLU A 23 9.32 4.02 0.24
CA GLU A 23 10.01 3.86 1.53
C GLU A 23 9.00 3.53 2.61
N LEU A 24 9.46 2.79 3.61
CA LEU A 24 8.69 2.61 4.85
C LEU A 24 9.06 3.71 5.84
N THR A 25 8.07 4.13 6.60
CA THR A 25 8.23 5.11 7.69
C THR A 25 7.97 4.49 9.06
N ARG A 26 7.25 3.36 9.09
CA ARG A 26 6.94 2.64 10.31
C ARG A 26 6.66 1.19 9.95
N LEU A 27 7.06 0.27 10.82
CA LEU A 27 6.77 -1.15 10.63
C LEU A 27 6.68 -1.85 11.98
N GLU A 28 5.55 -2.50 12.21
CA GLU A 28 5.36 -3.46 13.30
C GLU A 28 4.92 -4.78 12.67
N PRO A 29 5.84 -5.74 12.53
CA PRO A 29 5.56 -6.99 11.83
C PRO A 29 4.29 -7.68 12.33
N GLY A 30 3.44 -8.07 11.40
CA GLY A 30 2.17 -8.72 11.71
C GLY A 30 1.08 -7.80 12.23
N GLN A 31 1.34 -6.51 12.41
CA GLN A 31 0.40 -5.58 13.01
C GLN A 31 0.10 -4.37 12.15
N SER A 32 1.12 -3.63 11.74
CA SER A 32 0.90 -2.39 11.00
C SER A 32 2.13 -1.96 10.22
N ALA A 33 1.93 -1.12 9.25
CA ALA A 33 3.01 -0.49 8.50
C ALA A 33 2.55 0.84 7.93
N ALA A 34 3.52 1.71 7.68
CA ALA A 34 3.30 2.96 6.96
C ALA A 34 4.47 3.19 6.01
N GLY A 35 4.18 3.84 4.90
CA GLY A 35 5.19 4.14 3.91
C GLY A 35 4.76 5.29 3.03
N THR A 36 5.60 5.62 2.07
CA THR A 36 5.36 6.74 1.16
C THR A 36 5.44 6.31 -0.29
N TRP A 37 4.70 7.02 -1.13
CA TRP A 37 4.77 6.88 -2.57
C TRP A 37 4.72 8.28 -3.19
N ARG A 38 5.82 8.68 -3.81
CA ARG A 38 5.90 9.96 -4.49
C ARG A 38 5.58 9.78 -5.96
N LEU A 39 4.61 10.54 -6.46
CA LEU A 39 4.22 10.51 -7.85
C LEU A 39 5.04 11.50 -8.64
N SER A 40 5.93 10.99 -9.50
CA SER A 40 6.82 11.83 -10.30
C SER A 40 6.10 12.47 -11.49
N GLY A 41 5.10 11.76 -12.03
CA GLY A 41 4.43 12.13 -13.26
C GLY A 41 4.83 11.24 -14.45
N ASP A 42 5.87 10.44 -14.28
CA ASP A 42 6.36 9.55 -15.34
C ASP A 42 5.79 8.14 -15.26
N GLU A 43 4.91 7.90 -14.29
CA GLU A 43 4.28 6.59 -14.13
C GLU A 43 3.44 6.23 -15.37
N PHE A 44 3.41 4.94 -15.69
CA PHE A 44 2.85 4.43 -16.96
C PHE A 44 1.37 4.77 -17.18
N PHE A 45 0.61 4.96 -16.09
CA PHE A 45 -0.84 5.13 -16.18
C PHE A 45 -1.29 6.58 -16.47
N PHE A 46 -0.44 7.56 -16.23
CA PHE A 46 -0.86 8.96 -16.36
C PHE A 46 -1.23 9.40 -17.77
N PRO A 47 -0.50 8.98 -18.84
CA PRO A 47 -0.87 9.45 -20.19
C PRO A 47 -2.30 9.12 -20.59
N GLY A 48 -2.81 7.99 -20.13
CA GLY A 48 -4.17 7.57 -20.43
C GLY A 48 -5.21 7.96 -19.40
N HIS A 49 -4.79 8.50 -18.25
CA HIS A 49 -5.70 8.74 -17.12
C HIS A 49 -5.44 10.11 -16.47
N PHE A 50 -5.68 11.20 -17.13
CA PHE A 50 -6.33 11.34 -18.43
C PHE A 50 -5.45 12.22 -19.33
N PRO A 51 -5.58 12.15 -20.65
CA PRO A 51 -4.79 13.01 -21.54
C PRO A 51 -4.91 14.48 -21.17
N GLY A 52 -3.74 15.13 -20.92
CA GLY A 52 -3.71 16.54 -20.51
C GLY A 52 -4.17 16.83 -19.08
N ARG A 53 -4.65 15.81 -18.34
CA ARG A 53 -5.11 15.97 -16.95
C ARG A 53 -4.77 14.72 -16.15
N PRO A 54 -3.50 14.52 -15.81
CA PRO A 54 -3.08 13.30 -15.12
C PRO A 54 -3.66 13.22 -13.72
N THR A 55 -4.29 12.08 -13.44
CA THR A 55 -4.91 11.78 -12.15
C THR A 55 -4.56 10.36 -11.77
N LEU A 56 -4.13 10.16 -10.54
CA LEU A 56 -3.86 8.81 -10.05
C LEU A 56 -5.16 8.01 -10.00
N PRO A 57 -5.22 6.86 -10.70
CA PRO A 57 -6.41 6.01 -10.60
C PRO A 57 -6.66 5.59 -9.15
N GLY A 58 -7.91 5.77 -8.68
CA GLY A 58 -8.25 5.46 -7.30
C GLY A 58 -7.95 4.00 -6.94
N VAL A 59 -8.20 3.07 -7.87
CA VAL A 59 -7.93 1.65 -7.63
C VAL A 59 -6.44 1.38 -7.39
N LEU A 60 -5.56 2.20 -7.94
CA LEU A 60 -4.11 2.07 -7.68
C LEU A 60 -3.73 2.65 -6.32
N MET A 61 -4.50 3.59 -5.77
CA MET A 61 -4.32 3.95 -4.35
C MET A 61 -4.64 2.75 -3.46
N CYS A 62 -5.72 2.03 -3.75
CA CYS A 62 -6.05 0.81 -3.01
C CYS A 62 -4.94 -0.22 -3.13
N GLU A 63 -4.36 -0.36 -4.32
CA GLU A 63 -3.24 -1.29 -4.53
C GLU A 63 -2.01 -0.86 -3.72
N ALA A 64 -1.68 0.43 -3.70
CA ALA A 64 -0.56 0.93 -2.90
C ALA A 64 -0.77 0.68 -1.40
N ILE A 65 -1.98 0.92 -0.91
CA ILE A 65 -2.35 0.62 0.47
C ILE A 65 -2.19 -0.89 0.73
N ALA A 66 -2.65 -1.74 -0.19
CA ALA A 66 -2.53 -3.19 -0.06
C ALA A 66 -1.06 -3.63 -0.03
N GLN A 67 -0.18 -2.97 -0.79
CA GLN A 67 1.25 -3.28 -0.77
C GLN A 67 1.86 -2.97 0.60
N VAL A 68 1.50 -1.86 1.22
CA VAL A 68 1.95 -1.55 2.58
C VAL A 68 1.45 -2.60 3.56
N GLY A 69 0.18 -3.01 3.42
CA GLY A 69 -0.37 -4.08 4.24
C GLY A 69 0.34 -5.41 4.02
N ALA A 70 0.69 -5.72 2.78
CA ALA A 70 1.44 -6.94 2.45
C ALA A 70 2.82 -6.94 3.12
N ILE A 71 3.46 -5.78 3.26
CA ILE A 71 4.73 -5.68 3.98
C ILE A 71 4.53 -6.06 5.44
N ALA A 72 3.48 -5.57 6.08
CA ALA A 72 3.17 -5.93 7.47
C ALA A 72 2.92 -7.44 7.61
N VAL A 73 2.23 -8.06 6.64
CA VAL A 73 1.98 -9.50 6.63
C VAL A 73 3.30 -10.27 6.47
N LEU A 74 4.09 -9.94 5.45
CA LEU A 74 5.28 -10.71 5.08
C LEU A 74 6.42 -10.59 6.07
N THR A 75 6.43 -9.57 6.91
CA THR A 75 7.43 -9.42 7.97
C THR A 75 7.08 -10.16 9.25
N ASP A 76 5.87 -10.72 9.33
CA ASP A 76 5.51 -11.69 10.36
C ASP A 76 6.10 -13.04 9.97
N GLN A 77 6.86 -13.66 10.86
CA GLN A 77 7.54 -14.94 10.55
C GLN A 77 6.58 -16.05 10.13
N ARG A 78 5.33 -16.02 10.59
CA ARG A 78 4.33 -17.01 10.18
C ARG A 78 4.12 -17.04 8.68
N PHE A 79 4.37 -15.92 8.00
CA PHE A 79 4.10 -15.75 6.57
C PHE A 79 5.37 -15.59 5.75
N ALA A 80 6.53 -15.82 6.33
CA ALA A 80 7.80 -15.70 5.61
C ALA A 80 7.79 -16.63 4.39
N GLY A 81 8.15 -16.09 3.22
CA GLY A 81 8.17 -16.85 1.96
C GLY A 81 6.81 -17.09 1.33
N LYS A 82 5.74 -16.60 1.95
CA LYS A 82 4.38 -16.72 1.40
C LYS A 82 4.09 -15.57 0.43
N LEU A 83 2.96 -15.68 -0.23
CA LEU A 83 2.47 -14.65 -1.14
C LEU A 83 1.10 -14.17 -0.65
N PRO A 84 0.98 -12.91 -0.18
CA PRO A 84 -0.31 -12.34 0.19
C PRO A 84 -0.98 -11.78 -1.05
N LEU A 85 -2.08 -12.38 -1.45
CA LEU A 85 -2.89 -11.91 -2.56
C LEU A 85 -3.97 -10.97 -2.07
N PHE A 86 -4.29 -9.98 -2.88
CA PHE A 86 -5.37 -9.04 -2.61
C PHE A 86 -6.70 -9.77 -2.90
N GLY A 87 -7.31 -10.32 -1.84
CA GLY A 87 -8.46 -11.20 -1.98
C GLY A 87 -9.80 -10.49 -1.94
N GLY A 88 -9.85 -9.26 -1.46
CA GLY A 88 -11.09 -8.50 -1.39
C GLY A 88 -10.87 -7.06 -0.99
N LEU A 89 -11.84 -6.22 -1.35
CA LEU A 89 -11.80 -4.79 -1.08
C LEU A 89 -13.21 -4.34 -0.68
N ASP A 90 -13.34 -3.75 0.51
CA ASP A 90 -14.60 -3.24 0.99
C ASP A 90 -14.47 -1.78 1.40
N ARG A 91 -15.59 -1.09 1.35
CA ARG A 91 -15.72 0.30 1.83
C ARG A 91 -14.63 1.23 1.30
N ALA A 92 -14.25 1.05 0.04
CA ALA A 92 -13.32 1.94 -0.62
C ALA A 92 -13.99 3.30 -0.84
N ARG A 93 -13.32 4.37 -0.40
CA ARG A 93 -13.78 5.74 -0.56
C ARG A 93 -12.64 6.59 -1.09
N PHE A 94 -12.92 7.29 -2.16
CA PHE A 94 -11.96 8.19 -2.81
C PHE A 94 -12.43 9.62 -2.54
N ARG A 95 -11.66 10.37 -1.76
CA ARG A 95 -12.10 11.66 -1.24
C ARG A 95 -11.38 12.84 -1.86
N ARG A 96 -10.21 12.61 -2.42
CA ARG A 96 -9.38 13.66 -3.03
C ARG A 96 -8.71 13.13 -4.27
N GLN A 97 -8.60 14.00 -5.27
CA GLN A 97 -7.82 13.72 -6.48
C GLN A 97 -6.34 13.82 -6.13
N VAL A 98 -5.56 12.86 -6.60
CA VAL A 98 -4.10 12.83 -6.42
C VAL A 98 -3.47 13.00 -7.78
N VAL A 99 -2.49 13.88 -7.88
CA VAL A 99 -1.88 14.29 -9.14
C VAL A 99 -0.36 14.19 -9.08
N PRO A 100 0.34 14.23 -10.24
CA PRO A 100 1.81 14.24 -10.23
C PRO A 100 2.37 15.34 -9.33
N GLY A 101 3.42 15.00 -8.61
CA GLY A 101 4.03 15.88 -7.61
C GLY A 101 3.55 15.65 -6.19
N ASP A 102 2.39 15.00 -6.03
CA ASP A 102 1.91 14.63 -4.71
C ASP A 102 2.73 13.48 -4.13
N THR A 103 2.90 13.48 -2.82
CA THR A 103 3.45 12.34 -2.08
C THR A 103 2.33 11.77 -1.21
N LEU A 104 2.08 10.47 -1.35
CA LEU A 104 1.10 9.79 -0.52
C LEU A 104 1.79 9.21 0.72
N TRP A 105 1.15 9.40 1.87
CA TRP A 105 1.42 8.67 3.08
C TRP A 105 0.42 7.52 3.13
N LEU A 106 0.93 6.29 3.15
CA LEU A 106 0.13 5.08 3.11
C LEU A 106 0.27 4.36 4.44
N GLU A 107 -0.84 3.98 5.03
CA GLU A 107 -0.77 3.25 6.31
C GLU A 107 -1.85 2.18 6.40
N VAL A 108 -1.52 1.08 7.06
CA VAL A 108 -2.41 -0.07 7.23
C VAL A 108 -2.29 -0.60 8.65
N GLU A 109 -3.43 -0.92 9.24
CA GLU A 109 -3.54 -1.68 10.48
C GLU A 109 -4.12 -3.04 10.12
N LEU A 110 -3.42 -4.11 10.49
CA LEU A 110 -3.94 -5.47 10.30
C LEU A 110 -4.86 -5.82 11.46
N GLY A 111 -5.96 -6.50 11.13
CA GLY A 111 -6.79 -7.15 12.12
C GLY A 111 -6.29 -8.57 12.39
N ARG A 112 -7.21 -9.44 12.75
CA ARG A 112 -6.86 -10.84 12.99
C ARG A 112 -6.45 -11.52 11.68
N MET A 113 -5.31 -12.22 11.72
CA MET A 113 -4.83 -13.03 10.62
C MET A 113 -4.87 -14.50 11.01
N SER A 114 -5.51 -15.32 10.18
CA SER A 114 -5.37 -16.78 10.25
C SER A 114 -4.18 -17.21 9.38
N SER A 115 -3.91 -18.51 9.32
CA SER A 115 -2.81 -19.01 8.48
C SER A 115 -3.05 -18.79 6.98
N ARG A 116 -4.28 -18.53 6.56
CA ARG A 116 -4.66 -18.44 5.14
C ARG A 116 -5.21 -17.10 4.72
N ALA A 117 -5.72 -16.31 5.66
CA ALA A 117 -6.38 -15.07 5.31
C ALA A 117 -6.43 -14.12 6.49
N GLY A 118 -6.64 -12.87 6.21
CA GLY A 118 -6.84 -11.86 7.23
C GLY A 118 -7.30 -10.56 6.64
N LYS A 119 -7.75 -9.68 7.52
CA LYS A 119 -8.28 -8.38 7.14
C LYS A 119 -7.39 -7.27 7.67
N GLY A 120 -7.46 -6.14 6.99
CA GLY A 120 -6.83 -4.92 7.44
C GLY A 120 -7.64 -3.73 7.00
N SER A 121 -7.32 -2.59 7.55
CA SER A 121 -7.87 -1.31 7.10
C SER A 121 -6.72 -0.36 6.82
N GLY A 122 -6.90 0.46 5.81
CA GLY A 122 -5.82 1.36 5.40
C GLY A 122 -6.32 2.66 4.84
N GLN A 123 -5.38 3.59 4.71
CA GLN A 123 -5.69 4.90 4.16
C GLN A 123 -4.47 5.50 3.47
N ALA A 124 -4.76 6.43 2.58
CA ALA A 124 -3.76 7.24 1.89
C ALA A 124 -4.03 8.71 2.18
N LEU A 125 -3.00 9.41 2.64
CA LEU A 125 -3.06 10.83 2.98
C LEU A 125 -2.12 11.59 2.04
N ILE A 126 -2.50 12.79 1.64
CA ILE A 126 -1.67 13.61 0.75
C ILE A 126 -0.71 14.45 1.59
N GLY A 127 0.58 14.28 1.35
CA GLY A 127 1.63 15.10 1.95
C GLY A 127 2.33 14.48 3.14
N GLY A 128 1.62 13.78 4.00
CA GLY A 128 2.21 13.17 5.19
C GLY A 128 1.17 12.64 6.13
N ALA A 129 1.61 12.23 7.33
CA ALA A 129 0.74 11.61 8.34
C ALA A 129 -0.43 12.51 8.78
N ASP A 130 -0.26 13.83 8.65
CA ASP A 130 -1.29 14.81 8.99
C ASP A 130 -1.97 15.40 7.76
N GLY A 131 -1.77 14.80 6.60
CA GLY A 131 -2.31 15.31 5.34
C GLY A 131 -3.79 15.01 5.16
N ASP A 132 -4.33 15.53 4.06
CA ASP A 132 -5.73 15.30 3.69
C ASP A 132 -5.95 13.85 3.30
N LEU A 133 -7.05 13.28 3.78
CA LEU A 133 -7.43 11.92 3.44
C LEU A 133 -7.84 11.84 1.97
N ALA A 134 -7.10 11.06 1.19
CA ALA A 134 -7.40 10.84 -0.23
C ALA A 134 -8.19 9.57 -0.45
N CYS A 135 -7.88 8.52 0.28
CA CYS A 135 -8.51 7.20 0.11
C CYS A 135 -8.52 6.45 1.43
N SER A 136 -9.60 5.73 1.67
CA SER A 136 -9.68 4.76 2.77
C SER A 136 -10.35 3.48 2.26
N CYS A 137 -9.96 2.33 2.81
CA CYS A 137 -10.53 1.06 2.40
C CYS A 137 -10.27 -0.03 3.43
N ASP A 138 -11.04 -1.10 3.34
CA ASP A 138 -10.80 -2.33 4.06
C ASP A 138 -10.29 -3.39 3.09
N LEU A 139 -9.33 -4.15 3.55
CA LEU A 139 -8.60 -5.13 2.73
C LEU A 139 -8.84 -6.54 3.26
N LEU A 140 -8.93 -7.48 2.33
CA LEU A 140 -8.85 -8.90 2.65
C LEU A 140 -7.61 -9.47 1.95
N PHE A 141 -6.71 -10.06 2.72
CA PHE A 141 -5.55 -10.78 2.20
C PHE A 141 -5.82 -12.27 2.22
N VAL A 142 -5.46 -12.95 1.13
CA VAL A 142 -5.43 -14.41 1.06
C VAL A 142 -3.98 -14.81 0.90
N VAL A 143 -3.49 -15.64 1.82
CA VAL A 143 -2.08 -16.02 1.85
C VAL A 143 -1.93 -17.39 1.20
N VAL A 144 -1.08 -17.46 0.19
CA VAL A 144 -0.78 -18.69 -0.53
C VAL A 144 0.72 -18.97 -0.51
N ASP A 145 1.12 -20.16 -0.93
CA ASP A 145 2.54 -20.49 -1.02
C ASP A 145 3.20 -19.63 -2.10
N GLY A 146 4.39 -19.19 -1.79
CA GLY A 146 5.16 -18.35 -2.70
C GLY A 146 5.91 -19.11 -3.77
#